data_06ddca18de2e30c5187a8a4164000a31
#
_entry.id   06ddca18de2e30c5187a8a4164000a31
#
_cell.length_a   1.000
_cell.length_b   1.000
_cell.length_c   1.000
_cell.angle_alpha   90.00
_cell.angle_beta   90.00
_cell.angle_gamma   90.00
#
_symmetry.space_group_name_H-M   'P 1'
#
loop_
_entity.id
_entity.type
_entity.pdbx_description
1 polymer ?
#
loop_
_entity_poly.entity_id
_entity_poly.type
_entity_poly.pdbx_seq_one_letter_code
_entity_poly.pdbx_strand_id
1 'polypeptide(L)'
;MIGACVVTAALLCAPSALKAEGMLSHYTCVADAIQKDNRPEPAKRLFRSQAVENEIIRVQKLLRNSKLAWMFTNCFPNTLDTTVHFRKGKDGKPDTFVYTGDIHAMWLRDSGAQVWPYVQLANSDPELKTMLAGVINRQFKCINIDPYANAFNDGPKGGEWMSDLTDMKPELHERKWEIDSLCYPLRLAYQY
;
A
#
# COMPACT_ATOMS: atom_id res chain seq x y z
N MET A 1 -21.81 -11.42 12.98
CA MET A 1 -23.11 -11.32 12.29
C MET A 1 -23.25 -9.93 11.69
N ILE A 2 -22.58 -9.64 10.58
CA ILE A 2 -22.80 -8.44 9.75
C ILE A 2 -22.56 -8.91 8.31
N GLY A 3 -23.62 -9.40 7.67
CA GLY A 3 -23.51 -9.95 6.31
C GLY A 3 -24.85 -10.13 5.61
N ALA A 4 -25.87 -9.32 5.93
CA ALA A 4 -27.20 -9.54 5.35
C ALA A 4 -27.93 -8.28 4.87
N CYS A 5 -27.26 -7.13 4.69
CA CYS A 5 -27.97 -5.87 4.40
C CYS A 5 -27.65 -5.19 3.06
N VAL A 6 -26.92 -5.83 2.15
CA VAL A 6 -26.52 -5.20 0.87
C VAL A 6 -27.25 -5.80 -0.35
N VAL A 7 -28.01 -6.89 -0.21
CA VAL A 7 -28.61 -7.58 -1.37
C VAL A 7 -30.08 -7.17 -1.64
N THR A 8 -30.75 -6.51 -0.73
CA THR A 8 -32.20 -6.25 -0.84
C THR A 8 -32.57 -4.89 -1.47
N ALA A 9 -31.63 -3.98 -1.70
CA ALA A 9 -31.92 -2.68 -2.30
C ALA A 9 -31.85 -2.64 -3.86
N ALA A 10 -31.35 -3.71 -4.49
CA ALA A 10 -31.17 -3.76 -5.95
C ALA A 10 -32.37 -4.28 -6.74
N LEU A 11 -33.44 -4.73 -6.05
CA LEU A 11 -34.58 -5.41 -6.71
C LEU A 11 -35.85 -4.54 -6.89
N LEU A 12 -35.82 -3.27 -6.51
CA LEU A 12 -37.01 -2.39 -6.61
C LEU A 12 -36.95 -1.32 -7.69
N CYS A 13 -35.89 -1.26 -8.50
CA CYS A 13 -35.87 -0.46 -9.73
C CYS A 13 -35.41 -1.32 -10.89
N ALA A 14 -36.34 -2.11 -11.45
CA ALA A 14 -36.11 -2.80 -12.71
C ALA A 14 -36.36 -1.84 -13.88
N PRO A 15 -35.34 -1.29 -14.54
CA PRO A 15 -35.49 -0.80 -15.90
C PRO A 15 -35.72 -2.01 -16.81
N SER A 16 -36.51 -1.82 -17.87
CA SER A 16 -36.79 -2.88 -18.85
C SER A 16 -35.46 -3.54 -19.30
N ALA A 17 -35.46 -4.83 -19.56
CA ALA A 17 -34.27 -5.62 -19.93
C ALA A 17 -33.44 -4.97 -21.05
N LEU A 18 -34.09 -4.32 -22.01
CA LEU A 18 -33.40 -3.55 -23.07
C LEU A 18 -32.53 -2.38 -22.57
N LYS A 19 -32.91 -1.70 -21.48
CA LYS A 19 -32.06 -0.62 -20.91
C LYS A 19 -30.88 -1.18 -20.14
N ALA A 20 -31.01 -2.35 -19.54
CA ALA A 20 -29.93 -3.01 -18.83
C ALA A 20 -28.83 -3.53 -19.77
N GLU A 21 -29.21 -4.09 -20.93
CA GLU A 21 -28.26 -4.53 -21.96
C GLU A 21 -27.50 -3.33 -22.58
N GLY A 22 -28.17 -2.24 -22.84
CA GLY A 22 -27.52 -1.01 -23.35
C GLY A 22 -26.54 -0.40 -22.37
N MET A 23 -26.86 -0.39 -21.07
CA MET A 23 -25.92 0.07 -20.02
C MET A 23 -24.73 -0.87 -19.85
N LEU A 24 -24.94 -2.19 -19.84
CA LEU A 24 -23.86 -3.19 -19.74
C LEU A 24 -22.93 -3.13 -20.95
N SER A 25 -23.46 -2.91 -22.16
CA SER A 25 -22.66 -2.74 -23.37
C SER A 25 -21.82 -1.45 -23.34
N HIS A 26 -22.35 -0.38 -22.76
CA HIS A 26 -21.62 0.88 -22.61
C HIS A 26 -20.48 0.76 -21.59
N TYR A 27 -20.69 0.02 -20.50
CA TYR A 27 -19.63 -0.28 -19.51
C TYR A 27 -18.55 -1.21 -20.06
N THR A 28 -18.90 -2.16 -20.91
CA THR A 28 -17.92 -3.05 -21.56
C THR A 28 -17.09 -2.29 -22.60
N CYS A 29 -17.68 -1.39 -23.38
CA CYS A 29 -16.95 -0.56 -24.34
C CYS A 29 -15.93 0.38 -23.67
N VAL A 30 -16.26 0.95 -22.52
CA VAL A 30 -15.33 1.79 -21.73
C VAL A 30 -14.23 0.96 -21.09
N ALA A 31 -14.51 -0.30 -20.71
CA ALA A 31 -13.51 -1.20 -20.12
C ALA A 31 -12.43 -1.63 -21.13
N ASP A 32 -12.80 -1.85 -22.37
CA ASP A 32 -11.87 -2.26 -23.45
C ASP A 32 -10.91 -1.14 -23.89
N ALA A 33 -11.26 0.13 -23.63
CA ALA A 33 -10.43 1.29 -23.96
C ALA A 33 -9.29 1.57 -22.96
N ILE A 34 -9.26 0.92 -21.79
CA ILE A 34 -8.28 1.18 -20.71
C ILE A 34 -7.45 -0.07 -20.46
N GLN A 35 -6.56 -0.43 -21.38
CA GLN A 35 -5.65 -1.58 -21.20
C GLN A 35 -4.17 -1.21 -21.25
N LYS A 36 -3.82 0.08 -21.08
CA LYS A 36 -2.40 0.46 -20.99
C LYS A 36 -1.84 0.03 -19.64
N ASP A 37 -0.74 -0.73 -19.67
CA ASP A 37 0.03 -0.97 -18.46
C ASP A 37 0.63 0.36 -17.96
N ASN A 38 0.31 0.73 -16.72
CA ASN A 38 0.77 1.98 -16.09
C ASN A 38 1.92 1.73 -15.11
N ARG A 39 2.36 0.48 -14.96
CA ARG A 39 3.52 0.17 -14.11
C ARG A 39 4.79 0.82 -14.68
N PRO A 40 5.70 1.28 -13.82
CA PRO A 40 7.02 1.72 -14.27
C PRO A 40 7.75 0.61 -15.03
N GLU A 41 8.60 1.02 -15.97
CA GLU A 41 9.51 0.08 -16.62
C GLU A 41 10.29 -0.75 -15.58
N PRO A 42 10.54 -2.03 -15.79
CA PRO A 42 11.15 -2.91 -14.79
C PRO A 42 12.44 -2.37 -14.17
N ALA A 43 13.26 -1.66 -14.93
CA ALA A 43 14.49 -1.05 -14.45
C ALA A 43 14.28 0.19 -13.56
N LYS A 44 13.08 0.75 -13.55
CA LYS A 44 12.72 1.93 -12.74
C LYS A 44 11.94 1.57 -11.47
N ARG A 45 11.58 0.29 -11.29
CA ARG A 45 10.88 -0.19 -10.09
C ARG A 45 11.83 -0.21 -8.90
N LEU A 46 11.41 0.34 -7.77
CA LEU A 46 12.24 0.49 -6.58
C LEU A 46 12.54 -0.85 -5.89
N PHE A 47 11.56 -1.76 -5.88
CA PHE A 47 11.71 -3.10 -5.35
C PHE A 47 10.97 -4.11 -6.22
N ARG A 48 11.58 -5.26 -6.48
CA ARG A 48 10.99 -6.33 -7.28
C ARG A 48 10.95 -7.61 -6.47
N SER A 49 9.80 -8.29 -6.49
CA SER A 49 9.59 -9.58 -5.83
C SER A 49 9.03 -10.58 -6.83
N GLN A 50 9.70 -11.70 -7.00
CA GLN A 50 9.21 -12.76 -7.88
C GLN A 50 7.91 -13.38 -7.36
N ALA A 51 7.74 -13.47 -6.03
CA ALA A 51 6.49 -13.93 -5.42
C ALA A 51 5.30 -13.02 -5.77
N VAL A 52 5.51 -11.70 -5.77
CA VAL A 52 4.47 -10.72 -6.16
C VAL A 52 4.14 -10.83 -7.65
N GLU A 53 5.14 -10.97 -8.52
CA GLU A 53 4.89 -11.16 -9.97
C GLU A 53 4.13 -12.47 -10.25
N ASN A 54 4.47 -13.55 -9.55
CA ASN A 54 3.76 -14.82 -9.65
C ASN A 54 2.30 -14.71 -9.17
N GLU A 55 2.05 -13.95 -8.09
CA GLU A 55 0.72 -13.70 -7.57
C GLU A 55 -0.13 -12.89 -8.56
N ILE A 56 0.45 -11.88 -9.21
CA ILE A 56 -0.22 -11.13 -10.28
C ILE A 56 -0.69 -12.08 -11.39
N ILE A 57 0.21 -12.94 -11.89
CA ILE A 57 -0.13 -13.92 -12.94
C ILE A 57 -1.22 -14.88 -12.47
N ARG A 58 -1.14 -15.35 -11.22
CA ARG A 58 -2.15 -16.25 -10.64
C ARG A 58 -3.53 -15.60 -10.57
N VAL A 59 -3.62 -14.38 -10.06
CA VAL A 59 -4.88 -13.66 -9.91
C VAL A 59 -5.48 -13.27 -11.26
N GLN A 60 -4.65 -12.82 -12.22
CA GLN A 60 -5.12 -12.53 -13.59
C GLN A 60 -5.86 -13.71 -14.23
N LYS A 61 -5.37 -14.95 -14.01
CA LYS A 61 -6.02 -16.16 -14.54
C LYS A 61 -7.38 -16.47 -13.89
N LEU A 62 -7.62 -15.99 -12.68
CA LEU A 62 -8.85 -16.20 -11.94
C LEU A 62 -9.91 -15.13 -12.24
N LEU A 63 -9.49 -13.93 -12.62
CA LEU A 63 -10.38 -12.81 -12.86
C LEU A 63 -10.97 -12.88 -14.29
N ARG A 64 -12.29 -13.04 -14.38
CA ARG A 64 -13.01 -13.03 -15.67
C ARG A 64 -13.20 -11.61 -16.23
N ASN A 65 -13.19 -10.60 -15.36
CA ASN A 65 -13.37 -9.21 -15.75
C ASN A 65 -11.99 -8.60 -16.08
N SER A 66 -11.80 -8.20 -17.33
CA SER A 66 -10.53 -7.63 -17.85
C SER A 66 -10.11 -6.35 -17.12
N LYS A 67 -11.07 -5.49 -16.77
CA LYS A 67 -10.80 -4.25 -16.03
C LYS A 67 -10.29 -4.53 -14.62
N LEU A 68 -10.87 -5.52 -13.92
CA LEU A 68 -10.40 -5.91 -12.58
C LEU A 68 -9.02 -6.55 -12.67
N ALA A 69 -8.75 -7.39 -13.68
CA ALA A 69 -7.44 -7.96 -13.92
C ALA A 69 -6.39 -6.87 -14.17
N TRP A 70 -6.70 -5.90 -15.02
CA TRP A 70 -5.85 -4.73 -15.26
C TRP A 70 -5.62 -3.91 -13.99
N MET A 71 -6.67 -3.59 -13.23
CA MET A 71 -6.54 -2.85 -11.98
C MET A 71 -5.64 -3.59 -10.99
N PHE A 72 -5.84 -4.90 -10.81
CA PHE A 72 -5.00 -5.69 -9.91
C PHE A 72 -3.53 -5.66 -10.34
N THR A 73 -3.25 -5.84 -11.62
CA THR A 73 -1.88 -5.80 -12.17
C THR A 73 -1.17 -4.49 -11.90
N ASN A 74 -1.89 -3.37 -11.94
CA ASN A 74 -1.30 -2.05 -11.78
C ASN A 74 -1.30 -1.57 -10.32
N CYS A 75 -2.32 -1.91 -9.53
CA CYS A 75 -2.45 -1.43 -8.16
C CYS A 75 -1.72 -2.30 -7.14
N PHE A 76 -1.78 -3.64 -7.31
CA PHE A 76 -1.19 -4.56 -6.35
C PHE A 76 0.31 -4.37 -6.14
N PRO A 77 1.16 -4.22 -7.19
CA PRO A 77 2.59 -4.02 -7.01
C PRO A 77 2.99 -2.55 -6.77
N ASN A 78 2.07 -1.59 -6.83
CA ASN A 78 2.39 -0.16 -6.89
C ASN A 78 3.27 0.32 -5.72
N THR A 79 3.01 -0.13 -4.51
CA THR A 79 3.83 0.22 -3.33
C THR A 79 5.29 -0.20 -3.52
N LEU A 80 5.53 -1.42 -4.00
CA LEU A 80 6.89 -1.93 -4.26
C LEU A 80 7.54 -1.21 -5.43
N ASP A 81 6.77 -0.95 -6.47
CA ASP A 81 7.27 -0.32 -7.70
C ASP A 81 7.69 1.15 -7.47
N THR A 82 7.02 1.90 -6.55
CA THR A 82 7.10 3.37 -6.54
C THR A 82 7.43 4.01 -5.20
N THR A 83 7.21 3.35 -4.06
CA THR A 83 7.28 4.01 -2.75
C THR A 83 8.22 3.35 -1.74
N VAL A 84 8.70 2.14 -2.00
CA VAL A 84 9.57 1.38 -1.11
C VAL A 84 11.04 1.73 -1.34
N HIS A 85 11.72 2.23 -0.30
CA HIS A 85 13.15 2.51 -0.31
C HIS A 85 13.86 1.54 0.64
N PHE A 86 14.21 0.37 0.13
CA PHE A 86 14.91 -0.68 0.87
C PHE A 86 16.42 -0.45 0.88
N ARG A 87 17.03 -0.54 2.06
CA ARG A 87 18.48 -0.42 2.26
C ARG A 87 18.93 -1.15 3.53
N LYS A 88 20.23 -1.21 3.76
CA LYS A 88 20.80 -1.58 5.04
C LYS A 88 20.99 -0.33 5.89
N GLY A 89 20.58 -0.38 7.15
CA GLY A 89 20.83 0.64 8.15
C GLY A 89 22.32 0.73 8.50
N LYS A 90 22.71 1.75 9.28
CA LYS A 90 24.10 1.92 9.77
C LYS A 90 24.57 0.76 10.65
N ASP A 91 23.63 0.06 11.29
CA ASP A 91 23.84 -1.14 12.12
C ASP A 91 23.87 -2.45 11.30
N GLY A 92 23.80 -2.35 9.99
CA GLY A 92 23.77 -3.48 9.06
C GLY A 92 22.42 -4.19 8.96
N LYS A 93 21.42 -3.78 9.76
CA LYS A 93 20.07 -4.38 9.72
C LYS A 93 19.27 -3.85 8.53
N PRO A 94 18.26 -4.62 8.07
CA PRO A 94 17.33 -4.14 7.06
C PRO A 94 16.63 -2.86 7.54
N ASP A 95 16.53 -1.89 6.67
CA ASP A 95 15.87 -0.61 6.89
C ASP A 95 15.08 -0.23 5.65
N THR A 96 13.75 -0.16 5.76
CA THR A 96 12.87 0.17 4.64
C THR A 96 12.01 1.37 4.96
N PHE A 97 12.21 2.44 4.22
CA PHE A 97 11.34 3.61 4.26
C PHE A 97 10.26 3.48 3.18
N VAL A 98 9.00 3.73 3.54
CA VAL A 98 7.87 3.64 2.62
C VAL A 98 7.20 5.01 2.55
N TYR A 99 7.28 5.66 1.40
CA TYR A 99 6.56 6.92 1.18
C TYR A 99 5.05 6.71 1.17
N THR A 100 4.31 7.65 1.74
CA THR A 100 2.85 7.65 1.70
C THR A 100 2.38 8.28 0.39
N GLY A 101 2.31 7.46 -0.65
CA GLY A 101 1.90 7.87 -1.99
C GLY A 101 2.79 8.96 -2.60
N ASP A 102 2.21 10.13 -2.84
CA ASP A 102 2.87 11.31 -3.40
C ASP A 102 3.57 12.20 -2.36
N ILE A 103 3.39 11.90 -1.07
CA ILE A 103 4.03 12.64 0.02
C ILE A 103 5.34 11.95 0.41
N HIS A 104 6.46 12.68 0.36
CA HIS A 104 7.80 12.18 0.68
C HIS A 104 8.04 12.05 2.20
N ALA A 105 7.08 11.45 2.90
CA ALA A 105 7.12 11.12 4.32
C ALA A 105 6.51 9.73 4.56
N MET A 106 6.78 9.15 5.71
CA MET A 106 6.31 7.83 6.10
C MET A 106 5.33 7.96 7.27
N TRP A 107 4.03 7.80 7.02
CA TRP A 107 3.05 7.58 8.07
C TRP A 107 3.16 6.15 8.60
N LEU A 108 3.10 5.98 9.91
CA LEU A 108 3.23 4.65 10.54
C LEU A 108 2.07 3.73 10.19
N ARG A 109 0.83 4.24 10.22
CA ARG A 109 -0.36 3.49 9.80
C ARG A 109 -0.26 3.07 8.34
N ASP A 110 -0.03 4.05 7.47
CA ASP A 110 -0.07 3.88 6.01
C ASP A 110 1.01 2.92 5.54
N SER A 111 2.24 3.06 6.02
CA SER A 111 3.34 2.17 5.65
C SER A 111 3.06 0.71 6.00
N GLY A 112 2.43 0.46 7.16
CA GLY A 112 2.00 -0.88 7.54
C GLY A 112 0.88 -1.41 6.64
N ALA A 113 -0.12 -0.57 6.31
CA ALA A 113 -1.22 -0.94 5.42
C ALA A 113 -0.76 -1.18 3.98
N GLN A 114 0.14 -0.33 3.46
CA GLN A 114 0.67 -0.45 2.10
C GLN A 114 1.43 -1.74 1.84
N VAL A 115 2.16 -2.26 2.83
CA VAL A 115 2.92 -3.51 2.68
C VAL A 115 2.16 -4.75 3.14
N TRP A 116 1.02 -4.57 3.80
CA TRP A 116 0.21 -5.67 4.34
C TRP A 116 -0.14 -6.77 3.33
N PRO A 117 -0.53 -6.45 2.08
CA PRO A 117 -0.88 -7.47 1.09
C PRO A 117 0.25 -8.45 0.78
N TYR A 118 1.51 -8.07 1.02
CA TYR A 118 2.68 -8.89 0.68
C TYR A 118 3.13 -9.82 1.81
N VAL A 119 2.65 -9.63 3.03
CA VAL A 119 3.09 -10.42 4.20
C VAL A 119 2.87 -11.92 3.96
N GLN A 120 1.75 -12.30 3.38
CA GLN A 120 1.44 -13.71 3.05
C GLN A 120 2.41 -14.34 2.03
N LEU A 121 3.12 -13.54 1.26
CA LEU A 121 4.09 -13.97 0.25
C LEU A 121 5.53 -14.04 0.78
N ALA A 122 5.78 -13.51 1.98
CA ALA A 122 7.13 -13.37 2.55
C ALA A 122 7.88 -14.70 2.70
N ASN A 123 7.16 -15.78 3.00
CA ASN A 123 7.80 -17.10 3.17
C ASN A 123 8.27 -17.74 1.86
N SER A 124 7.78 -17.27 0.71
CA SER A 124 8.17 -17.74 -0.64
C SER A 124 9.22 -16.86 -1.33
N ASP A 125 9.61 -15.73 -0.70
CA ASP A 125 10.56 -14.78 -1.25
C ASP A 125 11.43 -14.17 -0.13
N PRO A 126 12.68 -14.64 0.05
CA PRO A 126 13.57 -14.16 1.12
C PRO A 126 13.93 -12.68 1.04
N GLU A 127 13.98 -12.10 -0.18
CA GLU A 127 14.25 -10.66 -0.36
C GLU A 127 13.05 -9.83 0.09
N LEU A 128 11.84 -10.24 -0.32
CA LEU A 128 10.59 -9.63 0.15
C LEU A 128 10.48 -9.72 1.68
N LYS A 129 10.78 -10.89 2.25
CA LYS A 129 10.81 -11.08 3.71
C LYS A 129 11.78 -10.10 4.38
N THR A 130 12.98 -9.96 3.85
CA THR A 130 13.99 -9.02 4.38
C THR A 130 13.54 -7.56 4.26
N MET A 131 12.90 -7.18 3.15
CA MET A 131 12.34 -5.85 2.95
C MET A 131 11.24 -5.55 3.98
N LEU A 132 10.34 -6.49 4.24
CA LEU A 132 9.28 -6.35 5.26
C LEU A 132 9.85 -6.22 6.67
N ALA A 133 10.88 -7.00 7.01
CA ALA A 133 11.62 -6.81 8.28
C ALA A 133 12.20 -5.40 8.38
N GLY A 134 12.68 -4.85 7.27
CA GLY A 134 13.15 -3.47 7.18
C GLY A 134 12.07 -2.44 7.49
N VAL A 135 10.83 -2.64 7.01
CA VAL A 135 9.68 -1.77 7.35
C VAL A 135 9.41 -1.79 8.85
N ILE A 136 9.35 -2.98 9.44
CA ILE A 136 9.13 -3.16 10.89
C ILE A 136 10.23 -2.45 11.68
N ASN A 137 11.50 -2.67 11.34
CA ASN A 137 12.64 -2.01 11.98
C ASN A 137 12.52 -0.48 11.91
N ARG A 138 12.16 0.05 10.73
CA ARG A 138 11.99 1.50 10.52
C ARG A 138 10.83 2.03 11.37
N GLN A 139 9.69 1.36 11.40
CA GLN A 139 8.53 1.78 12.20
C GLN A 139 8.87 1.84 13.69
N PHE A 140 9.50 0.81 14.25
CA PHE A 140 9.92 0.83 15.66
C PHE A 140 10.99 1.87 15.95
N LYS A 141 11.90 2.13 15.01
CA LYS A 141 12.84 3.23 15.13
C LYS A 141 12.13 4.59 15.19
N CYS A 142 11.15 4.81 14.35
CA CYS A 142 10.32 6.02 14.35
C CYS A 142 9.58 6.18 15.69
N ILE A 143 8.93 5.14 16.19
CA ILE A 143 8.24 5.14 17.49
C ILE A 143 9.21 5.48 18.63
N ASN A 144 10.45 4.98 18.61
CA ASN A 144 11.46 5.30 19.62
C ASN A 144 11.97 6.75 19.53
N ILE A 145 11.85 7.41 18.38
CA ILE A 145 12.17 8.84 18.24
C ILE A 145 11.05 9.68 18.89
N ASP A 146 9.80 9.38 18.56
CA ASP A 146 8.64 10.05 19.16
C ASP A 146 7.37 9.19 19.00
N PRO A 147 6.84 8.62 20.10
CA PRO A 147 5.63 7.80 20.04
C PRO A 147 4.33 8.62 19.82
N TYR A 148 4.40 9.95 19.90
CA TYR A 148 3.27 10.84 19.67
C TYR A 148 3.23 11.41 18.26
N ALA A 149 4.22 11.11 17.42
CA ALA A 149 4.23 11.49 16.02
C ALA A 149 3.61 10.38 15.15
N ASN A 150 2.88 10.81 14.13
CA ASN A 150 2.22 9.93 13.16
C ASN A 150 3.02 9.77 11.86
N ALA A 151 3.82 10.78 11.47
CA ALA A 151 4.57 10.78 10.22
C ALA A 151 6.03 11.23 10.40
N PHE A 152 6.93 10.60 9.65
CA PHE A 152 8.38 10.77 9.77
C PHE A 152 9.05 11.08 8.44
N ASN A 153 10.13 11.85 8.51
CA ASN A 153 11.03 12.11 7.41
C ASN A 153 12.05 10.95 7.24
N ASP A 154 12.61 10.84 6.06
CA ASP A 154 13.74 9.92 5.84
C ASP A 154 15.06 10.58 6.30
N GLY A 155 15.23 10.70 7.60
CA GLY A 155 16.31 11.37 8.30
C GLY A 155 15.94 12.76 8.84
N PRO A 156 16.87 13.43 9.56
CA PRO A 156 16.61 14.70 10.24
C PRO A 156 16.66 15.89 9.26
N LYS A 157 15.63 16.03 8.43
CA LYS A 157 15.58 17.06 7.38
C LYS A 157 14.74 18.29 7.76
N GLY A 158 13.84 18.13 8.76
CA GLY A 158 12.75 19.07 9.00
C GLY A 158 11.70 18.98 7.88
N GLY A 159 10.81 19.95 7.81
CA GLY A 159 9.73 20.01 6.82
C GLY A 159 8.81 21.19 7.02
N GLU A 160 7.73 21.21 6.26
CA GLU A 160 6.75 22.31 6.25
C GLU A 160 6.01 22.50 7.59
N TRP A 161 5.89 21.45 8.40
CA TRP A 161 5.17 21.46 9.67
C TRP A 161 6.05 21.75 10.89
N MET A 162 7.33 22.16 10.69
CA MET A 162 8.24 22.48 11.80
C MET A 162 7.78 23.68 12.65
N SER A 163 6.86 24.50 12.14
CA SER A 163 6.27 25.62 12.86
C SER A 163 5.04 25.26 13.71
N ASP A 164 4.60 24.01 13.69
CA ASP A 164 3.46 23.56 14.50
C ASP A 164 3.75 23.74 16.00
N LEU A 165 2.73 24.16 16.76
CA LEU A 165 2.81 24.39 18.19
C LEU A 165 2.85 23.08 18.98
N THR A 166 3.89 22.28 18.73
CA THR A 166 4.14 20.99 19.39
C THR A 166 5.66 20.75 19.41
N ASP A 167 6.13 19.72 20.13
CA ASP A 167 7.56 19.39 20.25
C ASP A 167 8.10 18.75 18.96
N MET A 168 8.16 19.53 17.88
CA MET A 168 8.68 19.09 16.60
C MET A 168 10.18 18.80 16.66
N LYS A 169 10.59 17.72 15.98
CA LYS A 169 11.99 17.31 15.79
C LYS A 169 12.29 17.20 14.29
N PRO A 170 13.55 17.36 13.84
CA PRO A 170 13.90 17.28 12.42
C PRO A 170 13.54 15.95 11.73
N GLU A 171 13.41 14.85 12.48
CA GLU A 171 13.00 13.54 12.00
C GLU A 171 11.50 13.44 11.75
N LEU A 172 10.69 14.34 12.34
CA LEU A 172 9.24 14.30 12.23
C LEU A 172 8.79 15.08 11.00
N HIS A 173 7.88 14.49 10.22
CA HIS A 173 7.14 15.20 9.20
C HIS A 173 5.91 15.86 9.81
N GLU A 174 5.16 15.11 10.66
CA GLU A 174 3.97 15.57 11.34
C GLU A 174 3.92 14.97 12.75
N ARG A 175 3.50 15.75 13.74
CA ARG A 175 3.36 15.29 15.12
C ARG A 175 1.92 15.45 15.58
N LYS A 176 1.07 14.52 15.15
CA LYS A 176 -0.31 14.39 15.60
C LYS A 176 -0.51 13.03 16.25
N TRP A 177 -1.18 13.03 17.40
CA TRP A 177 -1.48 11.79 18.10
C TRP A 177 -2.56 11.00 17.37
N GLU A 178 -2.19 9.80 16.93
CA GLU A 178 -3.09 8.81 16.32
C GLU A 178 -2.76 7.44 16.93
N ILE A 179 -3.70 6.84 17.67
CA ILE A 179 -3.47 5.54 18.31
C ILE A 179 -3.16 4.42 17.29
N ASP A 180 -3.72 4.51 16.11
CA ASP A 180 -3.48 3.55 15.02
C ASP A 180 -2.04 3.61 14.50
N SER A 181 -1.36 4.75 14.60
CA SER A 181 0.07 4.89 14.29
C SER A 181 0.95 3.97 15.15
N LEU A 182 0.50 3.54 16.32
CA LEU A 182 1.17 2.54 17.15
C LEU A 182 0.64 1.12 16.91
N CYS A 183 -0.65 0.98 16.65
CA CYS A 183 -1.29 -0.32 16.45
C CYS A 183 -0.89 -1.00 15.14
N TYR A 184 -0.75 -0.26 14.04
CA TYR A 184 -0.40 -0.82 12.73
C TYR A 184 1.01 -1.42 12.68
N PRO A 185 2.07 -0.79 13.23
CA PRO A 185 3.38 -1.40 13.37
C PRO A 185 3.36 -2.70 14.18
N LEU A 186 2.63 -2.74 15.30
CA LEU A 186 2.46 -3.95 16.11
C LEU A 186 1.74 -5.06 15.33
N ARG A 187 0.67 -4.70 14.61
CA ARG A 187 -0.06 -5.63 13.75
C ARG A 187 0.83 -6.23 12.68
N LEU A 188 1.64 -5.40 12.01
CA LEU A 188 2.56 -5.84 10.96
C LEU A 188 3.62 -6.79 11.55
N ALA A 189 4.23 -6.42 12.67
CA ALA A 189 5.24 -7.23 13.33
C ALA A 189 4.70 -8.58 13.83
N TYR A 190 3.47 -8.61 14.34
CA TYR A 190 2.81 -9.84 14.80
C TYR A 190 2.52 -10.81 13.64
N GLN A 191 2.15 -10.29 12.47
CA GLN A 191 1.80 -11.12 11.32
C GLN A 191 3.02 -11.60 10.53
N TYR A 192 4.14 -10.87 10.61
CA TYR A 192 5.41 -11.22 9.99
C TYR A 192 6.06 -12.45 10.63
#